data_2ca0e2130ba5d78dbbe93474d825b1d3
#
_entry.id   2ca0e2130ba5d78dbbe93474d825b1d3
#
_cell.length_a   1.000
_cell.length_b   1.000
_cell.length_c   1.000
_cell.angle_alpha   90.00
_cell.angle_beta   90.00
_cell.angle_gamma   90.00
#
_symmetry.space_group_name_H-M   'P 1'
#
loop_
_entity.id
_entity.type
_entity.pdbx_description
1 polymer ?
#
loop_
_entity_poly.entity_id
_entity_poly.type
_entity_poly.pdbx_seq_one_letter_code
_entity_poly.pdbx_strand_id
1 'polypeptide(L)'
;FEQNESQFNFIDEKTKRKYRRRSIRKEGSNSLRTDAPNSFFPLIAPDGTEVYPIKPDGTEGCWRWSKETYEENLRAGLVEWIKNDKGWQVYAKQFINLDATKPPVTLWFHKEVNHNHGAAEELKALMSAKVFDSPKPKELVKKMLNITTSSDSIILDFFSGSATTAHAVMQLNAEDGGNRKFIMVQLPEPCDEKSEAYKAGYKTIAEIGKERIRRAGRKILEE
;
A
#
# COMPACT_ATOMS: atom_id res chain seq x y z
N PHE A 1 -4.34 -1.19 -0.81
CA PHE A 1 -4.14 -0.20 0.28
C PHE A 1 -5.26 0.82 0.21
N GLU A 2 -6.10 0.89 1.22
CA GLU A 2 -7.25 1.79 1.29
C GLU A 2 -6.82 3.26 1.34
N GLN A 3 -7.63 4.14 0.76
CA GLN A 3 -7.44 5.58 0.93
C GLN A 3 -7.71 5.97 2.39
N ASN A 4 -6.87 6.86 2.93
CA ASN A 4 -7.10 7.38 4.27
C ASN A 4 -8.35 8.29 4.27
N GLU A 5 -9.48 7.77 4.75
CA GLU A 5 -10.75 8.48 4.82
C GLU A 5 -10.69 9.78 5.64
N SER A 6 -9.76 9.87 6.59
CA SER A 6 -9.62 11.06 7.43
C SER A 6 -9.29 12.36 6.67
N GLN A 7 -8.90 12.25 5.40
CA GLN A 7 -8.65 13.42 4.54
C GLN A 7 -9.91 13.92 3.81
N PHE A 8 -11.02 13.16 3.84
CA PHE A 8 -12.26 13.46 3.14
C PHE A 8 -13.30 14.00 4.11
N ASN A 9 -13.11 15.27 4.53
CA ASN A 9 -13.84 15.88 5.63
C ASN A 9 -15.12 16.59 5.22
N PHE A 10 -15.43 16.65 3.93
CA PHE A 10 -16.60 17.34 3.39
C PHE A 10 -17.59 16.33 2.79
N ILE A 11 -18.88 16.68 2.83
CA ILE A 11 -19.96 15.90 2.22
C ILE A 11 -20.60 16.76 1.13
N ASP A 12 -20.68 16.23 -0.07
CA ASP A 12 -21.37 16.89 -1.17
C ASP A 12 -22.89 16.79 -0.98
N GLU A 13 -23.58 17.93 -0.99
CA GLU A 13 -25.00 18.00 -0.69
C GLU A 13 -25.87 17.24 -1.70
N LYS A 14 -25.45 17.20 -2.97
CA LYS A 14 -26.20 16.55 -4.05
C LYS A 14 -26.00 15.04 -4.06
N THR A 15 -24.74 14.60 -3.99
CA THR A 15 -24.37 13.19 -4.14
C THR A 15 -24.28 12.44 -2.83
N LYS A 16 -24.27 13.16 -1.68
CA LYS A 16 -24.04 12.63 -0.32
C LYS A 16 -22.70 11.91 -0.16
N ARG A 17 -21.78 12.05 -1.13
CA ARG A 17 -20.45 11.43 -1.09
C ARG A 17 -19.45 12.30 -0.34
N LYS A 18 -18.53 11.66 0.38
CA LYS A 18 -17.39 12.34 1.02
C LYS A 18 -16.38 12.80 -0.03
N TYR A 19 -15.87 14.01 0.16
CA TYR A 19 -14.81 14.57 -0.68
C TYR A 19 -13.81 15.38 0.12
N ARG A 20 -12.67 15.67 -0.48
CA ARG A 20 -11.71 16.67 0.00
C ARG A 20 -11.55 17.80 -1.00
N ARG A 21 -11.22 18.97 -0.50
CA ARG A 21 -10.90 20.14 -1.31
C ARG A 21 -9.48 20.03 -1.81
N ARG A 22 -9.27 20.17 -3.10
CA ARG A 22 -7.96 20.25 -3.71
C ARG A 22 -7.83 21.57 -4.47
N SER A 23 -6.84 22.39 -4.12
CA SER A 23 -6.57 23.62 -4.87
C SER A 23 -6.39 23.30 -6.37
N ILE A 24 -7.08 24.06 -7.23
CA ILE A 24 -6.84 23.98 -8.68
C ILE A 24 -5.71 24.91 -9.13
N ARG A 25 -5.20 25.79 -8.26
CA ARG A 25 -3.90 26.42 -8.47
C ARG A 25 -2.82 25.35 -8.33
N LYS A 26 -1.91 25.29 -9.29
CA LYS A 26 -0.82 24.34 -9.28
C LYS A 26 0.22 24.72 -8.22
N GLU A 27 0.72 23.73 -7.50
CA GLU A 27 1.74 23.88 -6.44
C GLU A 27 2.94 23.00 -6.77
N GLY A 28 4.10 23.32 -6.17
CA GLY A 28 5.35 22.60 -6.39
C GLY A 28 6.09 23.02 -7.66
N SER A 29 6.85 22.10 -8.24
CA SER A 29 7.62 22.34 -9.48
C SER A 29 6.69 22.63 -10.66
N ASN A 30 7.19 23.42 -11.63
CA ASN A 30 6.46 23.82 -12.85
C ASN A 30 5.10 24.46 -12.57
N SER A 31 5.02 25.33 -11.56
CA SER A 31 3.78 25.96 -11.09
C SER A 31 3.72 27.47 -11.32
N LEU A 32 4.71 28.04 -11.99
CA LEU A 32 4.75 29.43 -12.37
C LEU A 32 4.03 29.66 -13.71
N ARG A 33 3.61 30.90 -13.94
CA ARG A 33 3.07 31.33 -15.25
C ARG A 33 4.05 31.06 -16.39
N THR A 34 5.35 31.23 -16.16
CA THR A 34 6.41 30.97 -17.13
C THR A 34 6.49 29.50 -17.55
N ASP A 35 6.12 28.58 -16.65
CA ASP A 35 6.14 27.13 -16.93
C ASP A 35 4.92 26.69 -17.76
N ALA A 36 3.81 27.39 -17.63
CA ALA A 36 2.56 27.07 -18.33
C ALA A 36 1.75 28.36 -18.64
N PRO A 37 2.17 29.19 -19.60
CA PRO A 37 1.54 30.48 -19.89
C PRO A 37 0.05 30.37 -20.23
N ASN A 38 -0.35 29.33 -20.95
CA ASN A 38 -1.73 29.08 -21.36
C ASN A 38 -2.65 28.66 -20.18
N SER A 39 -2.06 28.35 -19.02
CA SER A 39 -2.81 28.04 -17.79
C SER A 39 -2.91 29.24 -16.84
N PHE A 40 -2.60 30.44 -17.31
CA PHE A 40 -2.79 31.70 -16.61
C PHE A 40 -3.94 32.49 -17.25
N PHE A 41 -5.12 32.37 -16.69
CA PHE A 41 -6.34 33.05 -17.15
C PHE A 41 -7.27 33.31 -15.94
N PRO A 42 -8.19 34.30 -16.05
CA PRO A 42 -9.15 34.55 -14.99
C PRO A 42 -10.20 33.47 -14.91
N LEU A 43 -10.57 33.08 -13.70
CA LEU A 43 -11.78 32.33 -13.38
C LEU A 43 -12.78 33.27 -12.74
N ILE A 44 -14.06 33.16 -13.11
CA ILE A 44 -15.10 34.04 -12.61
C ILE A 44 -15.75 33.45 -11.37
N ALA A 45 -15.63 34.13 -10.26
CA ALA A 45 -16.29 33.77 -9.00
C ALA A 45 -17.81 34.01 -9.06
N PRO A 46 -18.59 33.44 -8.12
CA PRO A 46 -20.04 33.58 -8.11
C PRO A 46 -20.59 35.01 -8.07
N ASP A 47 -19.80 35.97 -7.58
CA ASP A 47 -20.17 37.39 -7.54
C ASP A 47 -19.63 38.21 -8.75
N GLY A 48 -19.05 37.54 -9.75
CA GLY A 48 -18.47 38.16 -10.93
C GLY A 48 -17.00 38.59 -10.79
N THR A 49 -16.37 38.39 -9.62
CA THR A 49 -14.96 38.73 -9.41
C THR A 49 -14.05 37.85 -10.24
N GLU A 50 -13.08 38.44 -10.94
CA GLU A 50 -12.01 37.71 -11.60
C GLU A 50 -10.97 37.23 -10.61
N VAL A 51 -10.65 35.96 -10.66
CA VAL A 51 -9.66 35.29 -9.80
C VAL A 51 -8.55 34.69 -10.65
N TYR A 52 -7.34 35.15 -10.43
CA TYR A 52 -6.12 34.64 -11.09
C TYR A 52 -5.36 33.65 -10.17
N PRO A 53 -4.51 32.78 -10.72
CA PRO A 53 -3.74 31.80 -9.93
C PRO A 53 -2.51 32.45 -9.26
N ILE A 54 -2.74 33.47 -8.42
CA ILE A 54 -1.68 34.16 -7.67
C ILE A 54 -1.30 33.31 -6.47
N LYS A 55 0.00 33.10 -6.27
CA LYS A 55 0.54 32.36 -5.12
C LYS A 55 0.50 33.23 -3.83
N PRO A 56 0.64 32.62 -2.63
CA PRO A 56 0.65 33.35 -1.37
C PRO A 56 1.76 34.40 -1.25
N ASP A 57 2.86 34.24 -1.98
CA ASP A 57 3.99 35.16 -2.06
C ASP A 57 3.79 36.29 -3.09
N GLY A 58 2.63 36.34 -3.74
CA GLY A 58 2.29 37.31 -4.78
C GLY A 58 2.78 36.97 -6.18
N THR A 59 3.50 35.86 -6.38
CA THR A 59 3.98 35.46 -7.70
C THR A 59 2.84 34.90 -8.57
N GLU A 60 2.95 35.12 -9.90
CA GLU A 60 2.02 34.59 -10.88
C GLU A 60 2.24 33.08 -11.04
N GLY A 61 1.24 32.31 -10.66
CA GLY A 61 1.21 30.87 -10.82
C GLY A 61 0.52 30.42 -12.10
N CYS A 62 0.05 29.19 -12.10
CA CYS A 62 -0.81 28.66 -13.16
C CYS A 62 -1.90 27.75 -12.59
N TRP A 63 -2.98 27.58 -13.33
CA TRP A 63 -4.00 26.60 -13.00
C TRP A 63 -3.54 25.19 -13.33
N ARG A 64 -4.09 24.21 -12.63
CA ARG A 64 -3.88 22.79 -12.87
C ARG A 64 -4.65 22.28 -14.10
N TRP A 65 -5.72 22.96 -14.42
CA TRP A 65 -6.64 22.62 -15.49
C TRP A 65 -6.57 23.66 -16.63
N SER A 66 -6.84 23.24 -17.84
CA SER A 66 -7.16 24.16 -18.93
C SER A 66 -8.52 24.82 -18.68
N LYS A 67 -8.84 25.85 -19.45
CA LYS A 67 -10.14 26.54 -19.37
C LYS A 67 -11.29 25.58 -19.68
N GLU A 68 -11.14 24.76 -20.70
CA GLU A 68 -12.12 23.76 -21.11
C GLU A 68 -12.37 22.73 -20.00
N THR A 69 -11.31 22.18 -19.43
CA THR A 69 -11.40 21.22 -18.31
C THR A 69 -12.05 21.86 -17.07
N TYR A 70 -11.76 23.12 -16.80
CA TYR A 70 -12.43 23.84 -15.70
C TYR A 70 -13.94 23.97 -15.97
N GLU A 71 -14.35 24.37 -17.17
CA GLU A 71 -15.76 24.54 -17.53
C GLU A 71 -16.53 23.21 -17.48
N GLU A 72 -15.91 22.12 -17.93
CA GLU A 72 -16.48 20.77 -17.81
C GLU A 72 -16.69 20.36 -16.35
N ASN A 73 -15.68 20.55 -15.52
CA ASN A 73 -15.77 20.23 -14.09
C ASN A 73 -16.75 21.14 -13.35
N LEU A 74 -16.87 22.40 -13.74
CA LEU A 74 -17.86 23.32 -13.18
C LEU A 74 -19.29 22.85 -13.49
N ARG A 75 -19.57 22.47 -14.74
CA ARG A 75 -20.86 21.90 -15.16
C ARG A 75 -21.17 20.58 -14.46
N ALA A 76 -20.17 19.77 -14.23
CA ALA A 76 -20.29 18.50 -13.48
C ALA A 76 -20.46 18.69 -11.96
N GLY A 77 -20.41 19.94 -11.44
CA GLY A 77 -20.52 20.21 -10.00
C GLY A 77 -19.31 19.81 -9.18
N LEU A 78 -18.17 19.63 -9.83
CA LEU A 78 -16.89 19.22 -9.23
C LEU A 78 -16.03 20.40 -8.78
N VAL A 79 -16.51 21.64 -8.95
CA VAL A 79 -15.84 22.86 -8.54
C VAL A 79 -16.56 23.45 -7.33
N GLU A 80 -15.80 23.94 -6.37
CA GLU A 80 -16.31 24.63 -5.20
C GLU A 80 -15.59 25.97 -5.02
N TRP A 81 -16.37 27.03 -4.83
CA TRP A 81 -15.89 28.36 -4.54
C TRP A 81 -16.08 28.70 -3.08
N ILE A 82 -15.06 29.26 -2.45
CA ILE A 82 -15.09 29.68 -1.05
C ILE A 82 -14.55 31.10 -0.94
N LYS A 83 -15.28 31.95 -0.26
CA LYS A 83 -14.82 33.31 0.09
C LYS A 83 -14.26 33.32 1.50
N ASN A 84 -13.05 33.81 1.67
CA ASN A 84 -12.40 34.00 2.95
C ASN A 84 -11.80 35.40 3.03
N ASP A 85 -11.07 35.71 4.10
CA ASP A 85 -10.44 37.03 4.32
C ASP A 85 -9.45 37.45 3.21
N LYS A 86 -8.95 36.48 2.44
CA LYS A 86 -8.04 36.70 1.30
C LYS A 86 -8.77 36.75 -0.05
N GLY A 87 -10.11 36.78 -0.03
CA GLY A 87 -10.94 36.77 -1.23
C GLY A 87 -11.39 35.39 -1.65
N TRP A 88 -11.84 35.28 -2.91
CA TRP A 88 -12.34 34.03 -3.48
C TRP A 88 -11.24 33.01 -3.71
N GLN A 89 -11.49 31.79 -3.29
CA GLN A 89 -10.65 30.60 -3.53
C GLN A 89 -11.46 29.55 -4.25
N VAL A 90 -10.82 28.88 -5.21
CA VAL A 90 -11.46 27.83 -6.03
C VAL A 90 -10.80 26.48 -5.79
N TYR A 91 -11.63 25.46 -5.60
CA TYR A 91 -11.21 24.11 -5.28
C TYR A 91 -11.91 23.08 -6.19
N ALA A 92 -11.16 22.01 -6.49
CA ALA A 92 -11.76 20.80 -7.03
C ALA A 92 -12.31 19.94 -5.87
N LYS A 93 -13.52 19.43 -6.02
CA LYS A 93 -14.06 18.38 -5.17
C LYS A 93 -13.45 17.05 -5.57
N GLN A 94 -12.51 16.55 -4.81
CA GLN A 94 -11.95 15.22 -5.01
C GLN A 94 -12.71 14.23 -4.13
N PHE A 95 -13.62 13.47 -4.73
CA PHE A 95 -14.40 12.45 -4.05
C PHE A 95 -13.53 11.28 -3.61
N ILE A 96 -13.91 10.65 -2.49
CA ILE A 96 -13.33 9.39 -2.10
C ILE A 96 -13.65 8.35 -3.17
N ASN A 97 -12.64 7.65 -3.61
CA ASN A 97 -12.79 6.48 -4.46
C ASN A 97 -12.45 5.26 -3.61
N LEU A 98 -13.47 4.53 -3.18
CA LEU A 98 -13.31 3.35 -2.32
C LEU A 98 -12.56 2.22 -3.03
N ASP A 99 -12.59 2.20 -4.37
CA ASP A 99 -11.88 1.23 -5.19
C ASP A 99 -10.42 1.64 -5.50
N ALA A 100 -10.04 2.88 -5.13
CA ALA A 100 -8.69 3.36 -5.41
C ALA A 100 -7.69 2.81 -4.40
N THR A 101 -6.74 2.07 -4.89
CA THR A 101 -5.58 1.60 -4.13
C THR A 101 -4.44 2.62 -4.18
N LYS A 102 -3.68 2.72 -3.10
CA LYS A 102 -2.43 3.48 -3.09
C LYS A 102 -1.28 2.56 -3.49
N PRO A 103 -0.31 3.05 -4.30
CA PRO A 103 0.91 2.30 -4.50
C PRO A 103 1.59 2.00 -3.15
N PRO A 104 2.22 0.83 -2.99
CA PRO A 104 2.96 0.52 -1.78
C PRO A 104 4.11 1.50 -1.59
N VAL A 105 4.39 1.86 -0.35
CA VAL A 105 5.57 2.65 -0.01
C VAL A 105 6.84 1.80 -0.13
N THR A 106 7.98 2.44 -0.37
CA THR A 106 9.27 1.76 -0.54
C THR A 106 9.92 1.36 0.78
N LEU A 107 9.50 1.96 1.91
CA LEU A 107 10.03 1.67 3.23
C LEU A 107 8.95 0.99 4.09
N TRP A 108 9.27 -0.21 4.59
CA TRP A 108 8.40 -0.99 5.45
C TRP A 108 9.02 -1.15 6.84
N PHE A 109 8.28 -0.81 7.87
CA PHE A 109 8.75 -0.82 9.25
C PHE A 109 8.43 -2.16 9.92
N HIS A 110 9.23 -2.52 10.93
CA HIS A 110 9.06 -3.77 11.69
C HIS A 110 7.67 -3.95 12.32
N LYS A 111 6.99 -2.86 12.63
CA LYS A 111 5.59 -2.90 13.13
C LYS A 111 4.60 -3.48 12.12
N GLU A 112 4.94 -3.39 10.84
CA GLU A 112 4.10 -3.84 9.72
C GLU A 112 4.48 -5.24 9.23
N VAL A 113 5.78 -5.49 9.14
CA VAL A 113 6.33 -6.69 8.49
C VAL A 113 7.11 -7.60 9.44
N ASN A 114 7.08 -7.31 10.76
CA ASN A 114 7.86 -7.98 11.77
C ASN A 114 9.39 -7.85 11.52
N HIS A 115 10.20 -8.56 12.26
CA HIS A 115 11.67 -8.56 12.19
C HIS A 115 12.23 -9.97 12.44
N ASN A 116 13.52 -10.18 12.19
CA ASN A 116 14.14 -11.53 12.26
C ASN A 116 13.98 -12.18 13.63
N HIS A 117 14.08 -11.43 14.72
CA HIS A 117 13.88 -11.99 16.06
C HIS A 117 12.43 -12.47 16.27
N GLY A 118 11.44 -11.67 15.88
CA GLY A 118 10.04 -12.08 15.94
C GLY A 118 9.74 -13.31 15.07
N ALA A 119 10.39 -13.39 13.89
CA ALA A 119 10.29 -14.56 13.03
C ALA A 119 10.89 -15.82 13.66
N ALA A 120 11.99 -15.68 14.40
CA ALA A 120 12.63 -16.79 15.12
C ALA A 120 11.73 -17.29 16.26
N GLU A 121 11.12 -16.39 17.02
CA GLU A 121 10.18 -16.77 18.08
C GLU A 121 8.92 -17.43 17.52
N GLU A 122 8.35 -16.91 16.40
CA GLU A 122 7.23 -17.54 15.71
C GLU A 122 7.56 -18.97 15.27
N LEU A 123 8.73 -19.15 14.63
CA LEU A 123 9.16 -20.49 14.20
C LEU A 123 9.40 -21.43 15.38
N LYS A 124 10.05 -20.94 16.43
CA LYS A 124 10.27 -21.70 17.66
C LYS A 124 8.96 -22.14 18.32
N ALA A 125 7.98 -21.27 18.38
CA ALA A 125 6.65 -21.61 18.89
C ALA A 125 5.97 -22.68 18.04
N LEU A 126 6.06 -22.57 16.72
CA LEU A 126 5.47 -23.55 15.78
C LEU A 126 6.17 -24.91 15.83
N MET A 127 7.50 -24.91 15.95
CA MET A 127 8.32 -26.12 15.92
C MET A 127 8.60 -26.73 17.31
N SER A 128 8.26 -26.00 18.39
CA SER A 128 8.54 -26.35 19.79
C SER A 128 10.03 -26.39 20.13
N ALA A 129 10.92 -25.95 19.25
CA ALA A 129 12.36 -25.86 19.43
C ALA A 129 12.98 -24.82 18.48
N LYS A 130 14.18 -24.31 18.83
CA LYS A 130 14.95 -23.42 17.95
C LYS A 130 15.66 -24.25 16.86
N VAL A 131 14.96 -24.57 15.78
CA VAL A 131 15.47 -25.46 14.72
C VAL A 131 16.12 -24.73 13.54
N PHE A 132 16.06 -23.39 13.50
CA PHE A 132 16.62 -22.58 12.42
C PHE A 132 17.01 -21.19 12.95
N ASP A 133 18.21 -20.69 12.57
CA ASP A 133 18.77 -19.49 13.20
C ASP A 133 18.18 -18.18 12.67
N SER A 134 17.93 -18.08 11.38
CA SER A 134 17.56 -16.81 10.74
C SER A 134 16.36 -16.94 9.80
N PRO A 135 15.18 -17.35 10.29
CA PRO A 135 13.98 -17.38 9.47
C PRO A 135 13.59 -15.96 9.05
N LYS A 136 13.09 -15.82 7.84
CA LYS A 136 12.50 -14.55 7.41
C LYS A 136 11.12 -14.34 8.04
N PRO A 137 10.71 -13.10 8.31
CA PRO A 137 9.37 -12.83 8.82
C PRO A 137 8.30 -13.26 7.81
N LYS A 138 7.32 -14.02 8.26
CA LYS A 138 6.17 -14.43 7.45
C LYS A 138 5.41 -13.22 6.93
N GLU A 139 5.22 -12.19 7.76
CA GLU A 139 4.50 -10.97 7.42
C GLU A 139 5.18 -10.19 6.30
N LEU A 140 6.51 -10.18 6.26
CA LEU A 140 7.27 -9.57 5.16
C LEU A 140 6.99 -10.29 3.83
N VAL A 141 7.08 -11.62 3.83
CA VAL A 141 6.82 -12.43 2.62
C VAL A 141 5.36 -12.30 2.20
N LYS A 142 4.42 -12.34 3.14
CA LYS A 142 2.99 -12.14 2.89
C LYS A 142 2.71 -10.79 2.23
N LYS A 143 3.34 -9.72 2.72
CA LYS A 143 3.22 -8.39 2.10
C LYS A 143 3.77 -8.34 0.68
N MET A 144 4.92 -8.99 0.42
CA MET A 144 5.47 -9.11 -0.93
C MET A 144 4.48 -9.83 -1.86
N LEU A 145 3.95 -10.98 -1.44
CA LEU A 145 2.98 -11.76 -2.22
C LEU A 145 1.72 -10.96 -2.53
N ASN A 146 1.20 -10.23 -1.56
CA ASN A 146 0.00 -9.39 -1.69
C ASN A 146 0.15 -8.27 -2.74
N ILE A 147 1.39 -7.81 -2.97
CA ILE A 147 1.71 -6.74 -3.94
C ILE A 147 1.97 -7.33 -5.33
N THR A 148 2.53 -8.53 -5.42
CA THR A 148 3.12 -9.06 -6.66
C THR A 148 2.37 -10.23 -7.27
N THR A 149 1.38 -10.81 -6.57
CA THR A 149 0.69 -12.02 -7.03
C THR A 149 -0.83 -11.83 -7.08
N SER A 150 -1.46 -12.51 -8.02
CA SER A 150 -2.91 -12.74 -8.02
C SER A 150 -3.29 -13.92 -7.12
N SER A 151 -4.59 -14.12 -6.91
CA SER A 151 -5.13 -15.16 -6.02
C SER A 151 -4.88 -16.61 -6.48
N ASP A 152 -4.43 -16.82 -7.72
CA ASP A 152 -4.19 -18.13 -8.35
C ASP A 152 -2.73 -18.36 -8.79
N SER A 153 -1.82 -17.44 -8.43
CA SER A 153 -0.41 -17.49 -8.84
C SER A 153 0.33 -18.72 -8.33
N ILE A 154 1.38 -19.10 -9.06
CA ILE A 154 2.35 -20.12 -8.61
C ILE A 154 3.60 -19.40 -8.13
N ILE A 155 4.00 -19.65 -6.89
CA ILE A 155 5.14 -19.04 -6.22
C ILE A 155 6.29 -20.05 -6.19
N LEU A 156 7.43 -19.70 -6.77
CA LEU A 156 8.64 -20.49 -6.72
C LEU A 156 9.66 -19.85 -5.77
N ASP A 157 10.13 -20.62 -4.78
CA ASP A 157 11.23 -20.24 -3.91
C ASP A 157 12.29 -21.36 -3.94
N PHE A 158 13.40 -21.07 -4.61
CA PHE A 158 14.48 -22.04 -4.81
C PHE A 158 15.64 -21.92 -3.80
N PHE A 159 15.45 -21.11 -2.75
CA PHE A 159 16.28 -21.04 -1.53
C PHE A 159 15.40 -21.03 -0.29
N SER A 160 14.48 -21.98 -0.20
CA SER A 160 13.35 -21.90 0.73
C SER A 160 13.72 -21.95 2.22
N GLY A 161 14.94 -22.38 2.56
CA GLY A 161 15.41 -22.45 3.94
C GLY A 161 14.41 -23.16 4.85
N SER A 162 13.89 -22.45 5.85
CA SER A 162 12.84 -22.95 6.74
C SER A 162 11.42 -22.88 6.16
N ALA A 163 11.25 -22.67 4.85
CA ALA A 163 9.97 -22.60 4.14
C ALA A 163 9.01 -21.51 4.62
N THR A 164 9.53 -20.31 4.92
CA THR A 164 8.69 -19.17 5.30
C THR A 164 7.70 -18.78 4.20
N THR A 165 8.14 -18.86 2.94
CA THR A 165 7.32 -18.51 1.77
C THR A 165 6.09 -19.42 1.68
N ALA A 166 6.24 -20.73 1.86
CA ALA A 166 5.11 -21.66 1.87
C ALA A 166 4.11 -21.34 2.99
N HIS A 167 4.58 -21.04 4.20
CA HIS A 167 3.73 -20.62 5.32
C HIS A 167 2.97 -19.33 4.99
N ALA A 168 3.64 -18.34 4.39
CA ALA A 168 3.01 -17.08 3.99
C ALA A 168 1.94 -17.29 2.91
N VAL A 169 2.18 -18.16 1.92
CA VAL A 169 1.20 -18.48 0.88
C VAL A 169 -0.05 -19.15 1.46
N MET A 170 0.12 -20.14 2.32
CA MET A 170 -1.01 -20.83 2.97
C MET A 170 -1.83 -19.87 3.82
N GLN A 171 -1.16 -19.02 4.61
CA GLN A 171 -1.82 -18.01 5.43
C GLN A 171 -2.60 -17.01 4.58
N LEU A 172 -2.00 -16.49 3.50
CA LEU A 172 -2.65 -15.53 2.62
C LEU A 172 -3.88 -16.14 1.92
N ASN A 173 -3.78 -17.40 1.47
CA ASN A 173 -4.93 -18.10 0.88
C ASN A 173 -6.09 -18.27 1.88
N ALA A 174 -5.79 -18.54 3.15
CA ALA A 174 -6.82 -18.63 4.20
C ALA A 174 -7.49 -17.28 4.47
N GLU A 175 -6.74 -16.17 4.40
CA GLU A 175 -7.24 -14.82 4.66
C GLU A 175 -8.09 -14.25 3.52
N ASP A 176 -7.71 -14.50 2.25
CA ASP A 176 -8.35 -13.90 1.08
C ASP A 176 -9.14 -14.89 0.19
N GLY A 177 -9.21 -16.16 0.60
CA GLY A 177 -9.88 -17.21 -0.16
C GLY A 177 -9.14 -17.59 -1.46
N GLY A 178 -7.87 -17.23 -1.59
CA GLY A 178 -7.05 -17.51 -2.76
C GLY A 178 -6.69 -18.98 -2.92
N ASN A 179 -6.19 -19.32 -4.10
CA ASN A 179 -5.72 -20.66 -4.46
C ASN A 179 -4.28 -20.64 -5.02
N ARG A 180 -3.45 -19.79 -4.43
CA ARG A 180 -2.02 -19.71 -4.79
C ARG A 180 -1.35 -21.03 -4.48
N LYS A 181 -0.43 -21.43 -5.35
CA LYS A 181 0.39 -22.64 -5.19
C LYS A 181 1.83 -22.24 -4.92
N PHE A 182 2.58 -23.13 -4.31
CA PHE A 182 4.01 -22.91 -4.10
C PHE A 182 4.85 -24.11 -4.49
N ILE A 183 6.07 -23.83 -4.94
CA ILE A 183 7.12 -24.82 -5.22
C ILE A 183 8.33 -24.38 -4.40
N MET A 184 8.73 -25.22 -3.42
CA MET A 184 9.85 -24.94 -2.53
C MET A 184 11.02 -25.84 -2.87
N VAL A 185 12.17 -25.24 -3.15
CA VAL A 185 13.41 -25.99 -3.42
C VAL A 185 14.43 -25.63 -2.35
N GLN A 186 15.01 -26.66 -1.71
CA GLN A 186 16.07 -26.54 -0.73
C GLN A 186 17.05 -27.67 -0.88
N LEU A 187 18.34 -27.36 -0.93
CA LEU A 187 19.39 -28.37 -0.86
C LEU A 187 19.30 -29.13 0.45
N PRO A 188 19.57 -30.44 0.46
CA PRO A 188 19.53 -31.26 1.67
C PRO A 188 20.79 -31.07 2.52
N GLU A 189 21.12 -29.80 2.83
CA GLU A 189 22.25 -29.44 3.68
C GLU A 189 22.10 -30.10 5.06
N PRO A 190 23.12 -30.80 5.57
CA PRO A 190 23.04 -31.46 6.85
C PRO A 190 22.97 -30.46 8.00
N CYS A 191 22.16 -30.72 9.00
CA CYS A 191 22.17 -30.01 10.26
C CYS A 191 23.40 -30.41 11.08
N ASP A 192 24.01 -29.44 11.78
CA ASP A 192 25.08 -29.74 12.72
C ASP A 192 24.55 -30.69 13.80
N GLU A 193 25.29 -31.78 14.09
CA GLU A 193 24.90 -32.79 15.08
C GLU A 193 24.74 -32.22 16.50
N LYS A 194 25.38 -31.11 16.81
CA LYS A 194 25.26 -30.40 18.09
C LYS A 194 24.09 -29.42 18.12
N SER A 195 23.47 -29.15 16.98
CA SER A 195 22.35 -28.19 16.87
C SER A 195 21.08 -28.69 17.54
N GLU A 196 20.22 -27.74 17.95
CA GLU A 196 18.90 -28.08 18.48
C GLU A 196 18.02 -28.71 17.37
N ALA A 197 18.23 -28.36 16.11
CA ALA A 197 17.57 -28.99 14.98
C ALA A 197 17.86 -30.50 14.90
N TYR A 198 19.13 -30.89 14.99
CA TYR A 198 19.54 -32.30 14.96
C TYR A 198 19.01 -33.07 16.17
N LYS A 199 19.08 -32.49 17.38
CA LYS A 199 18.50 -33.07 18.60
C LYS A 199 16.99 -33.25 18.51
N ALA A 200 16.30 -32.35 17.79
CA ALA A 200 14.87 -32.45 17.51
C ALA A 200 14.51 -33.45 16.41
N GLY A 201 15.50 -34.14 15.82
CA GLY A 201 15.33 -35.20 14.85
C GLY A 201 15.44 -34.76 13.37
N TYR A 202 15.78 -33.51 13.10
CA TYR A 202 15.95 -32.99 11.74
C TYR A 202 17.41 -33.17 11.29
N LYS A 203 17.64 -34.00 10.29
CA LYS A 203 18.97 -34.25 9.76
C LYS A 203 19.40 -33.25 8.70
N THR A 204 18.44 -32.64 8.00
CA THR A 204 18.70 -31.66 6.94
C THR A 204 17.80 -30.42 7.08
N ILE A 205 18.24 -29.30 6.50
CA ILE A 205 17.44 -28.07 6.44
C ILE A 205 16.12 -28.31 5.69
N ALA A 206 16.13 -29.13 4.63
CA ALA A 206 14.94 -29.47 3.89
C ALA A 206 13.85 -30.17 4.74
N GLU A 207 14.26 -30.98 5.72
CA GLU A 207 13.32 -31.63 6.66
C GLU A 207 12.63 -30.62 7.58
N ILE A 208 13.37 -29.58 8.04
CA ILE A 208 12.80 -28.47 8.82
C ILE A 208 11.71 -27.74 8.00
N GLY A 209 12.02 -27.41 6.75
CA GLY A 209 11.07 -26.74 5.86
C GLY A 209 9.78 -27.56 5.63
N LYS A 210 9.92 -28.86 5.37
CA LYS A 210 8.78 -29.79 5.20
C LYS A 210 7.91 -29.84 6.46
N GLU A 211 8.52 -29.92 7.64
CA GLU A 211 7.79 -29.99 8.90
C GLU A 211 7.11 -28.65 9.23
N ARG A 212 7.76 -27.51 8.94
CA ARG A 212 7.11 -26.20 9.06
C ARG A 212 5.85 -26.12 8.21
N ILE A 213 5.91 -26.58 6.96
CA ILE A 213 4.73 -26.60 6.07
C ILE A 213 3.60 -27.41 6.69
N ARG A 214 3.87 -28.60 7.19
CA ARG A 214 2.86 -29.47 7.81
C ARG A 214 2.22 -28.85 9.07
N ARG A 215 3.04 -28.27 9.95
CA ARG A 215 2.54 -27.65 11.19
C ARG A 215 1.80 -26.37 10.91
N ALA A 216 2.30 -25.51 10.01
CA ALA A 216 1.62 -24.30 9.61
C ALA A 216 0.26 -24.60 8.96
N GLY A 217 0.19 -25.58 8.06
CA GLY A 217 -1.06 -25.98 7.43
C GLY A 217 -2.09 -26.48 8.45
N ARG A 218 -1.67 -27.31 9.42
CA ARG A 218 -2.58 -27.76 10.51
C ARG A 218 -3.09 -26.58 11.33
N LYS A 219 -2.19 -25.71 11.75
CA LYS A 219 -2.56 -24.55 12.57
C LYS A 219 -3.56 -23.63 11.87
N ILE A 220 -3.35 -23.36 10.57
CA ILE A 220 -4.25 -22.51 9.76
C ILE A 220 -5.64 -23.16 9.60
N LEU A 221 -5.73 -24.47 9.56
CA LEU A 221 -7.02 -25.18 9.50
C LEU A 221 -7.79 -25.21 10.84
N GLU A 222 -7.11 -24.98 11.95
CA GLU A 222 -7.69 -24.94 13.30
C GLU A 222 -8.15 -23.51 13.68
N GLU A 223 -7.69 -22.48 12.99
CA GLU A 223 -8.09 -21.07 13.18
C GLU A 223 -9.36 -20.73 12.37
#